data_d296367922d294ea7fd160d1392da96c
#
_entry.id   d296367922d294ea7fd160d1392da96c
#
_cell.length_a   1.000
_cell.length_b   1.000
_cell.length_c   1.000
_cell.angle_alpha   90.00
_cell.angle_beta   90.00
_cell.angle_gamma   90.00
#
_symmetry.space_group_name_H-M   'P 1'
#
loop_
_entity.id
_entity.type
_entity.pdbx_description
1 polymer ?
#
loop_
_entity_poly.entity_id
_entity_poly.type
_entity_poly.pdbx_seq_one_letter_code
_entity_poly.pdbx_strand_id
1 'polypeptide(L)'
;MDYGYSTMGYEIAGALDVKLAIGDEKEVYAFVGDGSFNMLHGELVTAVQEHKKVNICLFDNASFGCINNLQVGHGNKTLGTELRYRNEEGLFGDFMNIDYAKVAEGYGCKSYSIRTLDELKEALIDAKKVENVPVLFDIKVLPKTMTDGYSSWWRCGDTEVSERPENLEAYNDMLEHLKTARKY
;
A
#
# COMPACT_ATOMS: atom_id res chain seq x y z
N MET A 1 -1.94 -8.53 -12.18
CA MET A 1 -1.72 -7.07 -12.24
C MET A 1 -3.05 -6.43 -12.56
N ASP A 2 -3.54 -5.60 -11.67
CA ASP A 2 -4.86 -4.98 -11.80
C ASP A 2 -4.69 -3.59 -12.43
N TYR A 3 -4.97 -3.48 -13.71
CA TYR A 3 -4.77 -2.25 -14.47
C TYR A 3 -6.06 -1.60 -14.98
N GLY A 4 -7.19 -2.24 -14.82
CA GLY A 4 -8.44 -1.67 -15.33
C GLY A 4 -8.95 -0.52 -14.47
N TYR A 5 -8.98 -0.72 -13.16
CA TYR A 5 -9.63 0.17 -12.20
C TYR A 5 -8.82 0.45 -10.93
N SER A 6 -7.61 -0.01 -10.79
CA SER A 6 -6.74 0.22 -9.62
C SER A 6 -7.48 0.12 -8.28
N THR A 7 -7.98 -1.07 -7.98
CA THR A 7 -8.82 -1.33 -6.80
C THR A 7 -7.94 -1.63 -5.59
N MET A 8 -7.76 -0.66 -4.71
CA MET A 8 -7.05 -0.84 -3.44
C MET A 8 -7.82 -1.82 -2.54
N GLY A 9 -7.09 -2.69 -1.84
CA GLY A 9 -7.64 -3.71 -0.95
C GLY A 9 -7.88 -5.06 -1.63
N TYR A 10 -7.83 -5.13 -2.97
CA TYR A 10 -8.04 -6.36 -3.74
C TYR A 10 -6.90 -7.38 -3.59
N GLU A 11 -5.71 -6.95 -3.22
CA GLU A 11 -4.47 -7.73 -3.32
C GLU A 11 -4.53 -9.06 -2.54
N ILE A 12 -5.14 -9.05 -1.36
CA ILE A 12 -5.25 -10.25 -0.51
C ILE A 12 -6.30 -11.21 -1.08
N ALA A 13 -7.49 -10.70 -1.40
CA ALA A 13 -8.57 -11.48 -2.00
C ALA A 13 -8.15 -12.09 -3.34
N GLY A 14 -7.51 -11.27 -4.21
CA GLY A 14 -7.01 -11.74 -5.50
C GLY A 14 -5.91 -12.79 -5.38
N ALA A 15 -5.01 -12.66 -4.40
CA ALA A 15 -3.99 -13.67 -4.15
C ALA A 15 -4.59 -14.97 -3.62
N LEU A 16 -5.63 -14.91 -2.79
CA LEU A 16 -6.36 -16.09 -2.35
C LEU A 16 -7.07 -16.79 -3.52
N ASP A 17 -7.73 -16.02 -4.38
CA ASP A 17 -8.39 -16.56 -5.58
C ASP A 17 -7.39 -17.27 -6.49
N VAL A 18 -6.24 -16.66 -6.76
CA VAL A 18 -5.14 -17.29 -7.50
C VAL A 18 -4.70 -18.58 -6.81
N LYS A 19 -4.53 -18.57 -5.48
CA LYS A 19 -4.10 -19.75 -4.73
C LYS A 19 -5.12 -20.89 -4.81
N LEU A 20 -6.40 -20.59 -4.76
CA LEU A 20 -7.47 -21.57 -4.93
C LEU A 20 -7.45 -22.18 -6.34
N ALA A 21 -7.19 -21.36 -7.35
CA ALA A 21 -7.16 -21.80 -8.75
C ALA A 21 -5.94 -22.67 -9.10
N ILE A 22 -4.75 -22.36 -8.57
CA ILE A 22 -3.49 -23.05 -8.92
C ILE A 22 -3.14 -24.22 -7.99
N GLY A 23 -3.85 -24.35 -6.87
CA GLY A 23 -3.57 -25.40 -5.87
C GLY A 23 -2.36 -25.11 -4.97
N ASP A 24 -1.93 -26.14 -4.23
CA ASP A 24 -0.95 -25.97 -3.15
C ASP A 24 0.51 -26.14 -3.60
N GLU A 25 0.76 -26.61 -4.81
CA GLU A 25 2.10 -26.86 -5.36
C GLU A 25 2.92 -25.57 -5.60
N LYS A 26 2.25 -24.42 -5.70
CA LYS A 26 2.90 -23.14 -6.02
C LYS A 26 2.70 -22.12 -4.89
N GLU A 27 3.76 -21.36 -4.66
CA GLU A 27 3.71 -20.21 -3.77
C GLU A 27 3.02 -19.02 -4.46
N VAL A 28 2.17 -18.33 -3.72
CA VAL A 28 1.53 -17.08 -4.14
C VAL A 28 2.01 -15.96 -3.23
N TYR A 29 2.42 -14.85 -3.83
CA TYR A 29 2.85 -13.64 -3.11
C TYR A 29 1.98 -12.46 -3.53
N ALA A 30 1.41 -11.78 -2.55
CA ALA A 30 0.75 -10.49 -2.72
C ALA A 30 1.65 -9.37 -2.18
N PHE A 31 1.78 -8.30 -2.93
CA PHE A 31 2.47 -7.08 -2.51
C PHE A 31 1.42 -6.02 -2.22
N VAL A 32 1.38 -5.51 -1.00
CA VAL A 32 0.33 -4.61 -0.53
C VAL A 32 0.92 -3.49 0.33
N GLY A 33 0.40 -2.28 0.21
CA GLY A 33 0.68 -1.19 1.13
C GLY A 33 -0.23 -1.27 2.36
N ASP A 34 0.20 -0.67 3.47
CA ASP A 34 -0.55 -0.63 4.73
C ASP A 34 -1.93 0.05 4.57
N GLY A 35 -2.03 1.09 3.75
CA GLY A 35 -3.30 1.72 3.41
C GLY A 35 -4.28 0.75 2.73
N SER A 36 -3.83 0.02 1.72
CA SER A 36 -4.61 -1.02 1.03
C SER A 36 -4.97 -2.18 1.98
N PHE A 37 -4.02 -2.63 2.79
CA PHE A 37 -4.25 -3.68 3.78
C PHE A 37 -5.38 -3.30 4.75
N ASN A 38 -5.37 -2.07 5.26
CA ASN A 38 -6.41 -1.58 6.17
C ASN A 38 -7.82 -1.57 5.55
N MET A 39 -7.93 -1.60 4.24
CA MET A 39 -9.24 -1.59 3.56
C MET A 39 -9.91 -2.96 3.54
N LEU A 40 -9.16 -4.05 3.34
CA LEU A 40 -9.75 -5.38 3.14
C LEU A 40 -8.87 -6.53 3.65
N HIS A 41 -8.26 -6.41 4.83
CA HIS A 41 -7.48 -7.50 5.42
C HIS A 41 -8.33 -8.66 5.96
N GLY A 42 -9.64 -8.50 6.06
CA GLY A 42 -10.56 -9.54 6.54
C GLY A 42 -10.51 -10.84 5.73
N GLU A 43 -10.06 -10.80 4.47
CA GLU A 43 -9.91 -12.00 3.64
C GLU A 43 -8.81 -12.96 4.14
N LEU A 44 -7.97 -12.53 5.06
CA LEU A 44 -7.08 -13.44 5.79
C LEU A 44 -7.86 -14.51 6.58
N VAL A 45 -9.04 -14.17 7.08
CA VAL A 45 -9.93 -15.14 7.76
C VAL A 45 -10.36 -16.23 6.79
N THR A 46 -10.77 -15.86 5.58
CA THR A 46 -11.16 -16.82 4.55
C THR A 46 -9.98 -17.73 4.19
N ALA A 47 -8.79 -17.18 4.03
CA ALA A 47 -7.59 -17.97 3.73
C ALA A 47 -7.24 -18.98 4.86
N VAL A 48 -7.44 -18.58 6.12
CA VAL A 48 -7.26 -19.47 7.29
C VAL A 48 -8.33 -20.58 7.28
N GLN A 49 -9.61 -20.23 7.02
CA GLN A 49 -10.70 -21.21 6.94
C GLN A 49 -10.48 -22.24 5.84
N GLU A 50 -9.97 -21.81 4.70
CA GLU A 50 -9.67 -22.65 3.53
C GLU A 50 -8.33 -23.40 3.63
N HIS A 51 -7.62 -23.23 4.74
CA HIS A 51 -6.26 -23.80 4.94
C HIS A 51 -5.31 -23.47 3.77
N LYS A 52 -5.35 -22.22 3.27
CA LYS A 52 -4.55 -21.79 2.14
C LYS A 52 -3.41 -20.89 2.57
N LYS A 53 -2.20 -21.27 2.16
CA LYS A 53 -1.01 -20.45 2.32
C LYS A 53 -0.94 -19.41 1.21
N VAL A 54 -1.04 -18.14 1.59
CA VAL A 54 -0.75 -16.97 0.76
C VAL A 54 0.29 -16.12 1.48
N ASN A 55 1.32 -15.70 0.79
CA ASN A 55 2.39 -14.86 1.36
C ASN A 55 2.07 -13.39 1.10
N ILE A 56 1.81 -12.62 2.15
CA ILE A 56 1.46 -11.21 2.07
C ILE A 56 2.70 -10.38 2.44
N CYS A 57 3.28 -9.70 1.47
CA CYS A 57 4.36 -8.74 1.68
C CYS A 57 3.74 -7.35 1.87
N LEU A 58 3.56 -6.95 3.11
CA LEU A 58 3.00 -5.67 3.49
C LEU A 58 4.12 -4.64 3.64
N PHE A 59 4.09 -3.59 2.83
CA PHE A 59 5.01 -2.45 2.94
C PHE A 59 4.35 -1.35 3.76
N ASP A 60 4.75 -1.27 5.04
CA ASP A 60 4.23 -0.30 5.99
C ASP A 60 5.07 0.98 5.96
N ASN A 61 4.53 2.02 5.34
CA ASN A 61 5.05 3.37 5.32
C ASN A 61 4.17 4.37 6.09
N ALA A 62 3.24 3.87 6.90
CA ALA A 62 2.25 4.61 7.67
C ALA A 62 1.41 5.57 6.80
N SER A 63 1.05 5.16 5.56
CA SER A 63 0.29 6.04 4.65
C SER A 63 -0.35 5.31 3.47
N PHE A 64 -1.37 5.94 2.91
CA PHE A 64 -1.79 5.71 1.51
C PHE A 64 -0.79 6.43 0.59
N GLY A 65 0.46 5.93 0.54
CA GLY A 65 1.60 6.66 0.00
C GLY A 65 1.43 7.18 -1.42
N CYS A 66 0.89 6.36 -2.33
CA CYS A 66 0.63 6.78 -3.71
C CYS A 66 -0.40 7.92 -3.77
N ILE A 67 -1.49 7.81 -3.00
CA ILE A 67 -2.53 8.85 -2.95
C ILE A 67 -2.00 10.13 -2.30
N ASN A 68 -1.20 10.01 -1.22
CA ASN A 68 -0.56 11.16 -0.60
C ASN A 68 0.37 11.90 -1.58
N ASN A 69 1.15 11.16 -2.36
CA ASN A 69 2.04 11.75 -3.36
C ASN A 69 1.28 12.50 -4.45
N LEU A 70 0.17 11.95 -4.95
CA LEU A 70 -0.71 12.65 -5.88
C LEU A 70 -1.29 13.91 -5.24
N GLN A 71 -1.79 13.82 -4.01
CA GLN A 71 -2.36 14.94 -3.27
C GLN A 71 -1.36 16.09 -3.11
N VAL A 72 -0.15 15.78 -2.68
CA VAL A 72 0.91 16.78 -2.46
C VAL A 72 1.46 17.30 -3.79
N GLY A 73 1.62 16.43 -4.79
CA GLY A 73 2.10 16.81 -6.14
C GLY A 73 1.17 17.80 -6.85
N HIS A 74 -0.11 17.85 -6.48
CA HIS A 74 -1.08 18.82 -6.99
C HIS A 74 -1.27 20.03 -6.05
N GLY A 75 -0.27 20.37 -5.24
CA GLY A 75 -0.24 21.55 -4.36
C GLY A 75 -1.14 21.45 -3.13
N ASN A 76 -1.73 20.28 -2.84
CA ASN A 76 -2.56 20.11 -1.66
C ASN A 76 -1.72 19.74 -0.44
N LYS A 77 -2.20 20.13 0.74
CA LYS A 77 -1.67 19.57 2.00
C LYS A 77 -2.14 18.14 2.15
N THR A 78 -1.37 17.33 2.87
CA THR A 78 -1.81 16.02 3.33
C THR A 78 -3.16 16.13 4.04
N LEU A 79 -4.13 15.31 3.63
CA LEU A 79 -5.45 15.27 4.24
C LEU A 79 -5.91 13.81 4.40
N GLY A 80 -5.68 13.23 5.58
CA GLY A 80 -6.13 11.88 5.93
C GLY A 80 -5.47 10.74 5.15
N THR A 81 -4.44 11.02 4.37
CA THR A 81 -3.70 10.02 3.57
C THR A 81 -2.42 9.52 4.24
N GLU A 82 -2.04 10.12 5.35
CA GLU A 82 -1.02 9.61 6.27
C GLU A 82 -1.71 9.09 7.55
N LEU A 83 -1.23 7.99 8.08
CA LEU A 83 -1.72 7.41 9.33
C LEU A 83 -1.05 8.13 10.51
N ARG A 84 -1.66 9.23 10.94
CA ARG A 84 -1.16 10.08 12.01
C ARG A 84 -2.15 10.23 13.14
N TYR A 85 -1.63 10.44 14.33
CA TYR A 85 -2.44 10.85 15.46
C TYR A 85 -2.99 12.25 15.24
N ARG A 86 -4.19 12.50 15.78
CA ARG A 86 -4.81 13.82 15.78
C ARG A 86 -4.12 14.72 16.81
N ASN A 87 -3.84 15.95 16.41
CA ASN A 87 -3.43 17.05 17.28
C ASN A 87 -4.41 18.23 17.13
N GLU A 88 -4.08 19.39 17.66
CA GLU A 88 -4.92 20.61 17.61
C GLU A 88 -5.15 21.11 16.16
N GLU A 89 -4.22 20.83 15.25
CA GLU A 89 -4.29 21.23 13.85
C GLU A 89 -5.00 20.20 12.96
N GLY A 90 -5.36 19.03 13.49
CA GLY A 90 -5.99 17.93 12.74
C GLY A 90 -5.17 16.64 12.77
N LEU A 91 -5.08 15.92 11.65
CA LEU A 91 -4.30 14.67 11.53
C LEU A 91 -2.82 14.96 11.17
N PHE A 92 -2.16 15.78 12.00
CA PHE A 92 -0.78 16.24 11.80
C PHE A 92 0.16 15.88 12.96
N GLY A 93 -0.26 15.02 13.87
CA GLY A 93 0.60 14.48 14.93
C GLY A 93 1.61 13.46 14.42
N ASP A 94 2.21 12.71 15.33
CA ASP A 94 3.17 11.67 15.00
C ASP A 94 2.54 10.56 14.15
N PHE A 95 3.36 9.83 13.38
CA PHE A 95 2.92 8.65 12.66
C PHE A 95 2.44 7.56 13.63
N MET A 96 1.36 6.90 13.27
CA MET A 96 0.86 5.74 14.01
C MET A 96 1.80 4.55 13.77
N ASN A 97 2.21 3.89 14.84
CA ASN A 97 2.97 2.66 14.75
C ASN A 97 2.02 1.47 14.92
N ILE A 98 1.45 1.02 13.83
CA ILE A 98 0.54 -0.13 13.82
C ILE A 98 1.36 -1.41 13.73
N ASP A 99 1.02 -2.40 14.55
CA ASP A 99 1.62 -3.73 14.55
C ASP A 99 0.77 -4.68 13.69
N TYR A 100 1.00 -4.64 12.39
CA TYR A 100 0.25 -5.47 11.46
C TYR A 100 0.57 -6.95 11.59
N ALA A 101 1.76 -7.30 12.10
CA ALA A 101 2.09 -8.68 12.43
C ALA A 101 1.11 -9.23 13.47
N LYS A 102 0.83 -8.49 14.55
CA LYS A 102 -0.17 -8.89 15.55
C LYS A 102 -1.60 -8.91 15.01
N VAL A 103 -1.94 -8.02 14.09
CA VAL A 103 -3.26 -8.07 13.43
C VAL A 103 -3.44 -9.40 12.70
N ALA A 104 -2.44 -9.82 11.91
CA ALA A 104 -2.49 -11.09 11.21
C ALA A 104 -2.46 -12.31 12.15
N GLU A 105 -1.68 -12.27 13.22
CA GLU A 105 -1.66 -13.30 14.26
C GLU A 105 -3.04 -13.49 14.90
N GLY A 106 -3.76 -12.38 15.14
CA GLY A 106 -5.12 -12.40 15.67
C GLY A 106 -6.11 -13.14 14.77
N TYR A 107 -5.85 -13.26 13.48
CA TYR A 107 -6.61 -14.08 12.54
C TYR A 107 -6.12 -15.54 12.43
N GLY A 108 -5.01 -15.87 13.06
CA GLY A 108 -4.40 -17.21 12.99
C GLY A 108 -3.35 -17.35 11.88
N CYS A 109 -2.88 -16.27 11.31
CA CYS A 109 -1.79 -16.28 10.35
C CYS A 109 -0.42 -16.44 11.04
N LYS A 110 0.57 -16.94 10.33
CA LYS A 110 1.98 -16.76 10.70
C LYS A 110 2.42 -15.36 10.30
N SER A 111 3.14 -14.65 11.17
CA SER A 111 3.58 -13.30 10.85
C SER A 111 5.02 -13.02 11.27
N TYR A 112 5.59 -11.98 10.66
CA TYR A 112 6.95 -11.49 10.91
C TYR A 112 6.94 -9.97 10.89
N SER A 113 7.53 -9.33 11.92
CA SER A 113 7.81 -7.89 11.93
C SER A 113 9.23 -7.66 11.46
N ILE A 114 9.43 -6.90 10.39
CA ILE A 114 10.67 -6.83 9.61
C ILE A 114 11.12 -5.37 9.50
N ARG A 115 12.36 -5.10 9.87
CA ARG A 115 13.00 -3.77 9.82
C ARG A 115 14.29 -3.75 9.03
N THR A 116 14.87 -4.91 8.77
CA THR A 116 16.15 -5.06 8.07
C THR A 116 16.06 -6.10 6.94
N LEU A 117 16.99 -6.02 5.98
CA LEU A 117 17.06 -7.01 4.89
C LEU A 117 17.41 -8.40 5.39
N ASP A 118 18.17 -8.51 6.46
CA ASP A 118 18.57 -9.82 7.01
C ASP A 118 17.37 -10.48 7.71
N GLU A 119 16.60 -9.74 8.51
CA GLU A 119 15.31 -10.21 9.04
C GLU A 119 14.34 -10.66 7.93
N LEU A 120 14.28 -9.93 6.81
CA LEU A 120 13.45 -10.32 5.67
C LEU A 120 13.91 -11.64 5.06
N LYS A 121 15.22 -11.84 4.87
CA LYS A 121 15.76 -13.10 4.35
C LYS A 121 15.47 -14.29 5.27
N GLU A 122 15.67 -14.12 6.57
CA GLU A 122 15.37 -15.13 7.57
C GLU A 122 13.88 -15.48 7.59
N ALA A 123 13.01 -14.47 7.59
CA ALA A 123 11.56 -14.65 7.55
C ALA A 123 11.10 -15.39 6.28
N LEU A 124 11.65 -15.05 5.10
CA LEU A 124 11.33 -15.73 3.84
C LEU A 124 11.79 -17.19 3.83
N ILE A 125 12.91 -17.50 4.46
CA ILE A 125 13.42 -18.90 4.60
C ILE A 125 12.50 -19.67 5.55
N ASP A 126 12.14 -19.08 6.69
CA ASP A 126 11.29 -19.74 7.68
C ASP A 126 9.85 -19.94 7.17
N ALA A 127 9.33 -18.96 6.43
CA ALA A 127 8.00 -19.04 5.83
C ALA A 127 7.83 -20.21 4.84
N LYS A 128 8.90 -20.72 4.26
CA LYS A 128 8.84 -21.91 3.40
C LYS A 128 8.41 -23.18 4.15
N LYS A 129 8.59 -23.20 5.47
CA LYS A 129 8.19 -24.32 6.34
C LYS A 129 6.73 -24.22 6.80
N VAL A 130 6.09 -23.07 6.57
CA VAL A 130 4.70 -22.84 6.94
C VAL A 130 3.80 -23.47 5.89
N GLU A 131 2.82 -24.21 6.36
CA GLU A 131 1.79 -24.85 5.54
C GLU A 131 0.41 -24.46 6.06
N ASN A 132 -0.59 -24.48 5.19
CA ASN A 132 -2.01 -24.41 5.55
C ASN A 132 -2.49 -23.13 6.28
N VAL A 133 -1.67 -22.10 6.40
CA VAL A 133 -2.05 -20.79 6.94
C VAL A 133 -1.39 -19.65 6.14
N PRO A 134 -2.04 -18.49 6.04
CA PRO A 134 -1.41 -17.32 5.43
C PRO A 134 -0.17 -16.87 6.21
N VAL A 135 0.76 -16.25 5.49
CA VAL A 135 1.97 -15.65 6.06
C VAL A 135 1.96 -14.16 5.79
N LEU A 136 2.13 -13.34 6.83
CA LEU A 136 2.29 -11.90 6.69
C LEU A 136 3.73 -11.49 7.02
N PHE A 137 4.33 -10.75 6.12
CA PHE A 137 5.61 -10.04 6.31
C PHE A 137 5.30 -8.55 6.49
N ASP A 138 5.29 -8.07 7.73
CA ASP A 138 5.12 -6.64 8.07
C ASP A 138 6.46 -5.93 7.90
N ILE A 139 6.69 -5.40 6.71
CA ILE A 139 7.96 -4.79 6.28
C ILE A 139 7.89 -3.29 6.52
N LYS A 140 8.59 -2.81 7.55
CA LYS A 140 8.63 -1.39 7.88
C LYS A 140 9.55 -0.67 6.90
N VAL A 141 8.99 0.28 6.16
CA VAL A 141 9.71 1.13 5.21
C VAL A 141 9.61 2.60 5.63
N LEU A 142 10.51 3.43 5.12
CA LEU A 142 10.51 4.84 5.47
C LEU A 142 9.28 5.56 4.89
N PRO A 143 8.56 6.34 5.72
CA PRO A 143 7.49 7.20 5.22
C PRO A 143 7.99 8.21 4.20
N LYS A 144 7.13 8.59 3.25
CA LYS A 144 7.41 9.63 2.23
C LYS A 144 8.60 9.33 1.29
N THR A 145 9.02 8.08 1.21
CA THR A 145 10.05 7.69 0.24
C THR A 145 9.40 7.30 -1.09
N MET A 146 10.06 7.69 -2.18
CA MET A 146 9.72 7.29 -3.54
C MET A 146 10.94 6.69 -4.23
N THR A 147 10.70 5.94 -5.29
CA THR A 147 11.78 5.47 -6.15
C THR A 147 12.46 6.65 -6.83
N ASP A 148 13.79 6.71 -6.76
CA ASP A 148 14.57 7.72 -7.46
C ASP A 148 14.33 7.64 -8.97
N GLY A 149 14.32 8.81 -9.62
CA GLY A 149 14.14 8.90 -11.06
C GLY A 149 12.69 8.70 -11.54
N TYR A 150 11.72 8.71 -10.63
CA TYR A 150 10.31 8.73 -11.01
C TYR A 150 9.94 10.08 -11.61
N SER A 151 9.99 10.17 -12.93
CA SER A 151 9.72 11.39 -13.68
C SER A 151 8.45 11.33 -14.52
N SER A 152 7.54 10.40 -14.19
CA SER A 152 6.27 10.28 -14.91
C SER A 152 5.32 11.39 -14.52
N TRP A 153 4.73 12.02 -15.53
CA TRP A 153 3.62 12.94 -15.33
C TRP A 153 2.29 12.19 -15.47
N TRP A 154 1.39 12.42 -14.53
CA TRP A 154 0.05 11.83 -14.55
C TRP A 154 -0.97 12.91 -14.88
N ARG A 155 -1.81 12.64 -15.87
CA ARG A 155 -2.94 13.51 -16.17
C ARG A 155 -4.02 13.34 -15.12
N CYS A 156 -3.83 13.99 -13.99
CA CYS A 156 -4.86 14.15 -12.95
C CYS A 156 -5.47 15.54 -13.07
N GLY A 157 -6.72 15.70 -12.64
CA GLY A 157 -7.32 17.03 -12.58
C GLY A 157 -6.72 17.85 -11.45
N ASP A 158 -6.23 19.04 -11.75
CA ASP A 158 -5.81 20.03 -10.76
C ASP A 158 -6.92 21.04 -10.47
N THR A 159 -6.82 21.75 -9.36
CA THR A 159 -7.83 22.69 -8.89
C THR A 159 -7.69 24.02 -9.61
N GLU A 160 -8.49 24.25 -10.65
CA GLU A 160 -8.46 25.49 -11.46
C GLU A 160 -9.02 26.73 -10.75
N VAL A 161 -9.79 26.53 -9.67
CA VAL A 161 -10.47 27.61 -8.93
C VAL A 161 -9.99 27.74 -7.48
N SER A 162 -8.80 27.23 -7.17
CA SER A 162 -8.21 27.36 -5.85
C SER A 162 -7.66 28.78 -5.64
N GLU A 163 -7.82 29.28 -4.41
CA GLU A 163 -7.16 30.54 -3.98
C GLU A 163 -5.74 30.32 -3.47
N ARG A 164 -5.30 29.06 -3.34
CA ARG A 164 -3.98 28.71 -2.84
C ARG A 164 -2.93 28.80 -3.95
N PRO A 165 -1.81 29.51 -3.74
CA PRO A 165 -0.75 29.65 -4.74
C PRO A 165 -0.19 28.31 -5.21
N GLU A 166 -0.01 27.35 -4.30
CA GLU A 166 0.56 26.04 -4.61
C GLU A 166 -0.34 25.22 -5.56
N ASN A 167 -1.66 25.34 -5.42
CA ASN A 167 -2.60 24.69 -6.32
C ASN A 167 -2.63 25.37 -7.69
N LEU A 168 -2.52 26.70 -7.74
CA LEU A 168 -2.45 27.45 -9.00
C LEU A 168 -1.15 27.15 -9.76
N GLU A 169 -0.03 26.99 -9.06
CA GLU A 169 1.24 26.56 -9.64
C GLU A 169 1.10 25.18 -10.28
N ALA A 170 0.57 24.19 -9.54
CA ALA A 170 0.33 22.84 -10.04
C ALA A 170 -0.62 22.82 -11.25
N TYR A 171 -1.70 23.62 -11.21
CA TYR A 171 -2.62 23.76 -12.35
C TYR A 171 -1.91 24.32 -13.60
N ASN A 172 -1.09 25.36 -13.44
CA ASN A 172 -0.34 25.93 -14.55
C ASN A 172 0.69 24.94 -15.12
N ASP A 173 1.38 24.18 -14.26
CA ASP A 173 2.29 23.11 -14.68
C ASP A 173 1.55 22.04 -15.49
N MET A 174 0.37 21.61 -15.01
CA MET A 174 -0.49 20.69 -15.77
C MET A 174 -0.83 21.25 -17.16
N LEU A 175 -1.17 22.54 -17.29
CA LEU A 175 -1.50 23.14 -18.56
C LEU A 175 -0.31 23.13 -19.53
N GLU A 176 0.93 23.34 -19.05
CA GLU A 176 2.13 23.23 -19.86
C GLU A 176 2.35 21.80 -20.36
N HIS A 177 2.20 20.79 -19.49
CA HIS A 177 2.31 19.38 -19.86
C HIS A 177 1.24 18.96 -20.88
N LEU A 178 0.02 19.49 -20.77
CA LEU A 178 -1.06 19.21 -21.72
C LEU A 178 -0.75 19.69 -23.15
N LYS A 179 0.10 20.72 -23.34
CA LYS A 179 0.51 21.19 -24.66
C LYS A 179 1.32 20.14 -25.42
N THR A 180 2.07 19.32 -24.69
CA THR A 180 2.92 18.24 -25.24
C THR A 180 2.25 16.88 -25.22
N ALA A 181 1.10 16.75 -24.57
CA ALA A 181 0.36 15.50 -24.48
C ALA A 181 -0.16 15.05 -25.85
N ARG A 182 -0.16 13.73 -26.05
CA ARG A 182 -0.70 13.14 -27.28
C ARG A 182 -2.17 13.49 -27.44
N LYS A 183 -2.54 14.03 -28.57
CA LYS A 183 -3.96 14.23 -28.94
C LYS A 183 -4.51 12.88 -29.38
N TYR A 184 -5.64 12.50 -28.82
CA TYR A 184 -6.40 11.31 -29.22
C TYR A 184 -7.37 11.70 -30.31
#